data_70b71355c67b125c14f2978c6b989ded
#
_entry.id   70b71355c67b125c14f2978c6b989ded
#
_cell.length_a   1.000
_cell.length_b   1.000
_cell.length_c   1.000
_cell.angle_alpha   90.00
_cell.angle_beta   90.00
_cell.angle_gamma   90.00
#
_symmetry.space_group_name_H-M   'P 1'
#
loop_
_entity.id
_entity.type
_entity.pdbx_description
1 polymer ?
#
loop_
_entity_poly.entity_id
_entity_poly.type
_entity_poly.pdbx_seq_one_letter_code
_entity_poly.pdbx_strand_id
1 'polypeptide(L)'
;VKNTWTLSPFEFCTIDEFKKMMGRDDLYFLVPTKVKYKTEARPGTMMLTLYKGRSGAKDPGRLVEVVSMPLCSADNPSGREAAMMPGIMDILQSYISKSLASRFSPISTMVRKRPAGCRVYFAEDEISPSISPEAAGKLRQKGALNEKSEVADSIFIEGEAGTAVSYLISPAFPEKGSVCWKMIINSRTHELHYMKKEVLKGESAGFTKGEISKFR
;
A
#
# COMPACT_ATOMS: atom_id res chain seq x y z
N VAL A 1 1.93 7.90 -12.59
CA VAL A 1 1.73 6.77 -13.52
C VAL A 1 2.52 6.97 -14.80
N LYS A 2 2.37 8.11 -15.53
CA LYS A 2 3.04 8.32 -16.83
C LYS A 2 4.56 8.08 -16.80
N ASN A 3 5.22 8.44 -15.71
CA ASN A 3 6.67 8.33 -15.58
C ASN A 3 7.14 7.04 -14.87
N THR A 4 6.21 6.24 -14.38
CA THR A 4 6.53 5.08 -13.52
C THR A 4 6.16 3.75 -14.19
N TRP A 5 5.10 3.71 -15.00
CA TRP A 5 4.68 2.47 -15.66
C TRP A 5 5.56 2.17 -16.87
N THR A 6 6.19 0.99 -16.90
CA THR A 6 7.17 0.58 -17.92
C THR A 6 6.91 -0.81 -18.52
N LEU A 7 5.94 -1.57 -18.01
CA LEU A 7 5.71 -2.95 -18.44
C LEU A 7 5.05 -3.07 -19.81
N SER A 8 4.25 -2.08 -20.19
CA SER A 8 3.50 -2.09 -21.44
C SER A 8 3.13 -0.67 -21.86
N PRO A 9 2.80 -0.44 -23.15
CA PRO A 9 2.05 0.75 -23.54
C PRO A 9 0.76 0.86 -22.73
N PHE A 10 0.33 2.08 -22.44
CA PHE A 10 -0.91 2.34 -21.72
C PHE A 10 -1.58 3.62 -22.21
N GLU A 11 -2.87 3.70 -22.01
CA GLU A 11 -3.69 4.87 -22.28
C GLU A 11 -4.61 5.13 -21.07
N PHE A 12 -4.95 6.40 -20.87
CA PHE A 12 -5.99 6.74 -19.90
C PHE A 12 -7.34 6.66 -20.60
N CYS A 13 -8.31 6.09 -19.93
CA CYS A 13 -9.67 6.01 -20.42
C CYS A 13 -10.67 6.55 -19.39
N THR A 14 -11.79 7.01 -19.86
CA THR A 14 -12.94 7.37 -19.05
C THR A 14 -13.64 6.12 -18.51
N ILE A 15 -14.49 6.29 -17.51
CA ILE A 15 -15.31 5.20 -16.96
C ILE A 15 -16.21 4.57 -18.03
N ASP A 16 -16.73 5.38 -18.97
CA ASP A 16 -17.60 4.88 -20.02
C ASP A 16 -16.82 4.09 -21.10
N GLU A 17 -15.61 4.51 -21.42
CA GLU A 17 -14.71 3.74 -22.29
C GLU A 17 -14.30 2.42 -21.61
N PHE A 18 -13.92 2.46 -20.32
CA PHE A 18 -13.65 1.27 -19.55
C PHE A 18 -14.82 0.27 -19.61
N LYS A 19 -16.07 0.73 -19.36
CA LYS A 19 -17.25 -0.12 -19.44
C LYS A 19 -17.45 -0.77 -20.82
N LYS A 20 -17.13 -0.05 -21.89
CA LYS A 20 -17.21 -0.59 -23.26
C LYS A 20 -16.12 -1.62 -23.56
N MET A 21 -14.93 -1.46 -22.96
CA MET A 21 -13.76 -2.28 -23.23
C MET A 21 -13.59 -3.47 -22.27
N MET A 22 -14.26 -3.49 -21.12
CA MET A 22 -14.05 -4.52 -20.09
C MET A 22 -14.33 -5.95 -20.58
N GLY A 23 -15.10 -6.11 -21.66
CA GLY A 23 -15.35 -7.40 -22.32
C GLY A 23 -14.19 -7.93 -23.17
N ARG A 24 -13.12 -7.18 -23.32
CA ARG A 24 -11.93 -7.56 -24.12
C ARG A 24 -10.93 -8.28 -23.22
N ASP A 25 -10.66 -9.53 -23.49
CA ASP A 25 -9.75 -10.39 -22.72
C ASP A 25 -8.27 -10.22 -23.07
N ASP A 26 -7.96 -9.41 -24.09
CA ASP A 26 -6.63 -8.95 -24.46
C ASP A 26 -6.18 -7.68 -23.72
N LEU A 27 -7.08 -7.01 -22.98
CA LEU A 27 -6.80 -5.78 -22.24
C LEU A 27 -6.66 -6.00 -20.75
N TYR A 28 -5.85 -5.16 -20.13
CA TYR A 28 -5.70 -5.04 -18.69
C TYR A 28 -6.07 -3.62 -18.26
N PHE A 29 -6.70 -3.51 -17.09
CA PHE A 29 -7.20 -2.26 -16.55
C PHE A 29 -6.66 -2.04 -15.15
N LEU A 30 -5.90 -0.95 -14.95
CA LEU A 30 -5.45 -0.53 -13.64
C LEU A 30 -6.45 0.48 -13.07
N VAL A 31 -7.17 0.08 -12.04
CA VAL A 31 -8.34 0.83 -11.54
C VAL A 31 -8.24 1.01 -10.02
N PRO A 32 -8.43 2.23 -9.49
CA PRO A 32 -8.66 2.41 -8.06
C PRO A 32 -10.05 1.86 -7.69
N THR A 33 -10.10 0.95 -6.72
CA THR A 33 -11.33 0.27 -6.30
C THR A 33 -11.52 0.38 -4.79
N LYS A 34 -12.72 0.80 -4.37
CA LYS A 34 -13.11 0.75 -2.95
C LYS A 34 -13.41 -0.68 -2.54
N VAL A 35 -12.75 -1.15 -1.50
CA VAL A 35 -12.90 -2.52 -1.00
C VAL A 35 -13.56 -2.49 0.37
N LYS A 36 -14.61 -3.31 0.51
CA LYS A 36 -15.27 -3.62 1.77
C LYS A 36 -14.92 -5.03 2.21
N TYR A 37 -14.31 -5.19 3.35
CA TYR A 37 -14.05 -6.49 3.95
C TYR A 37 -15.27 -7.00 4.74
N LYS A 38 -15.33 -8.31 4.96
CA LYS A 38 -16.49 -8.94 5.66
C LYS A 38 -16.75 -8.37 7.06
N THR A 39 -15.72 -7.88 7.72
CA THR A 39 -15.79 -7.33 9.08
C THR A 39 -16.15 -5.85 9.12
N GLU A 40 -16.25 -5.19 7.97
CA GLU A 40 -16.50 -3.76 7.87
C GLU A 40 -17.96 -3.45 7.52
N ALA A 41 -18.50 -2.37 8.07
CA ALA A 41 -19.82 -1.88 7.73
C ALA A 41 -19.85 -1.20 6.35
N ARG A 42 -18.76 -0.51 5.98
CA ARG A 42 -18.58 0.22 4.72
C ARG A 42 -17.16 0.03 4.17
N PRO A 43 -16.90 0.31 2.87
CA PRO A 43 -15.56 0.25 2.32
C PRO A 43 -14.61 1.19 3.07
N GLY A 44 -13.54 0.66 3.63
CA GLY A 44 -12.54 1.43 4.39
C GLY A 44 -11.25 1.70 3.63
N THR A 45 -10.95 0.90 2.61
CA THR A 45 -9.70 0.95 1.86
C THR A 45 -9.95 1.15 0.37
N MET A 46 -9.17 2.04 -0.23
CA MET A 46 -8.99 2.14 -1.68
C MET A 46 -7.81 1.24 -2.06
N MET A 47 -8.03 0.33 -3.00
CA MET A 47 -7.00 -0.52 -3.59
C MET A 47 -6.68 -0.04 -5.00
N LEU A 48 -5.44 -0.13 -5.41
CA LEU A 48 -5.05 -0.03 -6.82
C LEU A 48 -5.02 -1.45 -7.37
N THR A 49 -5.98 -1.76 -8.25
CA THR A 49 -6.22 -3.12 -8.72
C THR A 49 -5.99 -3.23 -10.22
N LEU A 50 -5.18 -4.21 -10.61
CA LEU A 50 -5.04 -4.60 -12.01
C LEU A 50 -6.03 -5.72 -12.30
N TYR A 51 -6.94 -5.46 -13.21
CA TYR A 51 -7.88 -6.43 -13.74
C TYR A 51 -7.51 -6.84 -15.16
N LYS A 52 -7.72 -8.09 -15.48
CA LYS A 52 -7.79 -8.56 -16.88
C LYS A 52 -9.24 -8.52 -17.33
N GLY A 53 -9.47 -8.02 -18.54
CA GLY A 53 -10.77 -8.06 -19.18
C GLY A 53 -11.27 -9.50 -19.36
N ARG A 54 -12.57 -9.66 -19.49
CA ARG A 54 -13.18 -10.99 -19.63
C ARG A 54 -14.33 -10.94 -20.63
N SER A 55 -14.28 -11.80 -21.64
CA SER A 55 -15.36 -11.91 -22.64
C SER A 55 -16.73 -12.07 -21.96
N GLY A 56 -17.67 -11.26 -22.38
CA GLY A 56 -19.04 -11.22 -21.82
C GLY A 56 -19.17 -10.49 -20.47
N ALA A 57 -18.11 -9.87 -19.95
CA ALA A 57 -18.22 -9.05 -18.74
C ALA A 57 -19.06 -7.79 -19.04
N LYS A 58 -20.08 -7.57 -18.23
CA LYS A 58 -20.98 -6.40 -18.28
C LYS A 58 -20.87 -5.52 -17.03
N ASP A 59 -20.17 -5.99 -16.02
CA ASP A 59 -19.89 -5.28 -14.78
C ASP A 59 -18.46 -5.60 -14.29
N PRO A 60 -17.80 -4.66 -13.55
CA PRO A 60 -16.43 -4.83 -13.09
C PRO A 60 -16.22 -6.05 -12.17
N GLY A 61 -17.26 -6.50 -11.46
CA GLY A 61 -17.18 -7.66 -10.58
C GLY A 61 -16.97 -9.00 -11.32
N ARG A 62 -17.09 -9.01 -12.64
CA ARG A 62 -16.84 -10.18 -13.49
C ARG A 62 -15.44 -10.21 -14.09
N LEU A 63 -14.67 -9.15 -13.92
CA LEU A 63 -13.27 -9.10 -14.36
C LEU A 63 -12.41 -10.05 -13.53
N VAL A 64 -11.28 -10.43 -14.09
CA VAL A 64 -10.30 -11.26 -13.38
C VAL A 64 -9.33 -10.35 -12.64
N GLU A 65 -9.36 -10.36 -11.33
CA GLU A 65 -8.35 -9.67 -10.52
C GLU A 65 -7.00 -10.35 -10.69
N VAL A 66 -6.01 -9.60 -11.13
CA VAL A 66 -4.62 -10.07 -11.29
C VAL A 66 -3.84 -9.76 -10.01
N VAL A 67 -3.92 -8.54 -9.53
CA VAL A 67 -3.25 -8.08 -8.32
C VAL A 67 -3.94 -6.83 -7.78
N SER A 68 -3.99 -6.71 -6.47
CA SER A 68 -4.44 -5.51 -5.76
C SER A 68 -3.40 -5.08 -4.74
N MET A 69 -3.13 -3.77 -4.69
CA MET A 69 -2.25 -3.14 -3.71
C MET A 69 -3.03 -2.08 -2.93
N PRO A 70 -2.97 -2.05 -1.59
CA PRO A 70 -3.61 -0.98 -0.82
C PRO A 70 -2.99 0.36 -1.17
N LEU A 71 -3.85 1.37 -1.41
CA LEU A 71 -3.45 2.70 -1.88
C LEU A 71 -3.67 3.78 -0.82
N CYS A 72 -4.87 3.93 -0.32
CA CYS A 72 -5.23 4.95 0.67
C CYS A 72 -6.54 4.61 1.39
N SER A 73 -6.96 5.49 2.32
CA SER A 73 -8.31 5.47 2.87
C SER A 73 -9.35 5.70 1.76
N ALA A 74 -10.45 4.96 1.83
CA ALA A 74 -11.53 5.07 0.83
C ALA A 74 -12.35 6.36 0.97
N ASP A 75 -12.42 6.92 2.18
CA ASP A 75 -13.30 8.05 2.50
C ASP A 75 -12.54 9.37 2.70
N ASN A 76 -11.31 9.31 3.19
CA ASN A 76 -10.48 10.49 3.44
C ASN A 76 -9.00 10.17 3.20
N PRO A 77 -8.54 10.28 1.95
CA PRO A 77 -7.12 10.15 1.62
C PRO A 77 -6.28 11.13 2.43
N SER A 78 -5.13 10.69 2.92
CA SER A 78 -4.25 11.51 3.76
C SER A 78 -3.40 12.52 2.99
N GLY A 79 -3.28 12.32 1.67
CA GLY A 79 -2.34 13.03 0.81
C GLY A 79 -1.01 12.27 0.62
N ARG A 80 -0.63 11.40 1.56
CA ARG A 80 0.59 10.59 1.50
C ARG A 80 0.61 9.60 0.32
N GLU A 81 -0.56 9.19 -0.15
CA GLU A 81 -0.69 8.33 -1.33
C GLU A 81 -0.05 8.93 -2.58
N ALA A 82 0.01 10.26 -2.69
CA ALA A 82 0.68 10.92 -3.81
C ALA A 82 2.20 10.68 -3.76
N ALA A 83 2.80 10.79 -2.58
CA ALA A 83 4.22 10.50 -2.35
C ALA A 83 4.53 9.01 -2.53
N MET A 84 3.66 8.12 -2.03
CA MET A 84 3.87 6.67 -2.06
C MET A 84 3.55 6.03 -3.43
N MET A 85 2.83 6.72 -4.32
CA MET A 85 2.38 6.18 -5.61
C MET A 85 3.50 5.58 -6.46
N PRO A 86 4.68 6.22 -6.63
CA PRO A 86 5.76 5.59 -7.40
C PRO A 86 6.17 4.23 -6.84
N GLY A 87 6.34 4.13 -5.52
CA GLY A 87 6.70 2.87 -4.88
C GLY A 87 5.63 1.79 -5.01
N ILE A 88 4.36 2.16 -4.86
CA ILE A 88 3.22 1.23 -5.07
C ILE A 88 3.21 0.72 -6.50
N MET A 89 3.44 1.59 -7.48
CA MET A 89 3.50 1.21 -8.89
C MET A 89 4.68 0.25 -9.17
N ASP A 90 5.85 0.51 -8.61
CA ASP A 90 7.02 -0.34 -8.80
C ASP A 90 6.85 -1.71 -8.13
N ILE A 91 6.21 -1.77 -6.95
CA ILE A 91 5.85 -3.03 -6.31
C ILE A 91 4.89 -3.82 -7.19
N LEU A 92 3.85 -3.18 -7.74
CA LEU A 92 2.89 -3.83 -8.66
C LEU A 92 3.60 -4.37 -9.90
N GLN A 93 4.43 -3.57 -10.56
CA GLN A 93 5.17 -3.98 -11.75
C GLN A 93 6.13 -5.13 -11.47
N SER A 94 6.85 -5.07 -10.35
CA SER A 94 7.74 -6.15 -9.91
C SER A 94 6.97 -7.45 -9.65
N TYR A 95 5.78 -7.36 -9.07
CA TYR A 95 4.89 -8.51 -8.86
C TYR A 95 4.42 -9.10 -10.19
N ILE A 96 3.93 -8.26 -11.10
CA ILE A 96 3.44 -8.69 -12.41
C ILE A 96 4.54 -9.40 -13.19
N SER A 97 5.73 -8.81 -13.25
CA SER A 97 6.89 -9.40 -13.95
C SER A 97 7.26 -10.78 -13.40
N LYS A 98 7.22 -10.95 -12.08
CA LYS A 98 7.50 -12.25 -11.44
C LYS A 98 6.35 -13.24 -11.61
N SER A 99 5.12 -12.79 -11.59
CA SER A 99 3.94 -13.64 -11.75
C SER A 99 3.77 -14.15 -13.18
N LEU A 100 4.24 -13.39 -14.17
CA LEU A 100 4.33 -13.86 -15.56
C LEU A 100 5.40 -14.93 -15.75
N ALA A 101 6.46 -14.92 -14.94
CA ALA A 101 7.55 -15.91 -14.98
C ALA A 101 7.27 -17.16 -14.12
N SER A 102 6.30 -17.13 -13.21
CA SER A 102 5.96 -18.21 -12.30
C SER A 102 4.47 -18.19 -11.95
N ARG A 103 3.93 -19.33 -11.47
CA ARG A 103 2.52 -19.42 -11.03
C ARG A 103 2.19 -18.36 -10.00
N PHE A 104 0.98 -17.76 -10.10
CA PHE A 104 0.47 -16.72 -9.22
C PHE A 104 0.73 -17.00 -7.73
N SER A 105 1.42 -16.06 -7.10
CA SER A 105 1.68 -16.06 -5.66
C SER A 105 1.06 -14.80 -5.05
N PRO A 106 0.63 -14.79 -3.78
CA PRO A 106 0.14 -13.58 -3.13
C PRO A 106 1.18 -12.46 -3.17
N ILE A 107 0.75 -11.20 -3.26
CA ILE A 107 1.66 -10.04 -3.26
C ILE A 107 2.57 -9.99 -2.03
N SER A 108 2.14 -10.58 -0.92
CA SER A 108 2.97 -10.74 0.29
C SER A 108 4.28 -11.49 0.05
N THR A 109 4.37 -12.29 -1.03
CA THR A 109 5.64 -12.96 -1.42
C THR A 109 6.69 -11.99 -1.93
N MET A 110 6.29 -10.75 -2.24
CA MET A 110 7.20 -9.66 -2.62
C MET A 110 7.93 -9.04 -1.43
N VAL A 111 7.49 -9.32 -0.20
CA VAL A 111 8.12 -8.81 1.01
C VAL A 111 9.56 -9.31 1.09
N ARG A 112 10.50 -8.38 1.18
CA ARG A 112 11.93 -8.66 1.28
C ARG A 112 12.40 -8.43 2.72
N LYS A 113 13.38 -9.23 3.14
CA LYS A 113 14.05 -8.94 4.41
C LYS A 113 14.70 -7.55 4.32
N ARG A 114 14.58 -6.79 5.41
CA ARG A 114 15.26 -5.51 5.54
C ARG A 114 16.75 -5.71 5.33
N PRO A 115 17.40 -4.98 4.41
CA PRO A 115 18.83 -5.04 4.27
C PRO A 115 19.52 -4.51 5.53
N ALA A 116 20.67 -5.07 5.87
CA ALA A 116 21.48 -4.59 7.00
C ALA A 116 21.81 -3.11 6.81
N GLY A 117 21.69 -2.33 7.89
CA GLY A 117 21.97 -0.88 7.86
C GLY A 117 20.84 0.00 7.30
N CYS A 118 19.72 -0.57 6.85
CA CYS A 118 18.57 0.22 6.43
C CYS A 118 17.88 0.87 7.64
N ARG A 119 17.76 2.19 7.64
CA ARG A 119 17.07 2.98 8.65
C ARG A 119 15.59 3.11 8.28
N VAL A 120 14.68 2.79 9.21
CA VAL A 120 13.25 2.93 8.98
C VAL A 120 12.72 4.18 9.68
N TYR A 121 12.06 5.03 8.93
CA TYR A 121 11.36 6.21 9.43
C TYR A 121 9.87 5.90 9.56
N PHE A 122 9.36 5.96 10.79
CA PHE A 122 7.94 5.83 11.05
C PHE A 122 7.32 7.22 11.10
N ALA A 123 6.26 7.43 10.34
CA ALA A 123 5.48 8.65 10.43
C ALA A 123 4.79 8.73 11.80
N GLU A 124 4.82 9.91 12.42
CA GLU A 124 4.37 10.11 13.81
C GLU A 124 2.89 9.80 13.99
N ASP A 125 2.07 10.17 13.01
CA ASP A 125 0.63 9.93 12.97
C ASP A 125 0.25 8.48 12.63
N GLU A 126 1.20 7.65 12.20
CA GLU A 126 1.00 6.22 11.95
C GLU A 126 1.32 5.33 13.14
N ILE A 127 1.75 5.92 14.25
CA ILE A 127 2.08 5.17 15.45
C ILE A 127 0.81 4.90 16.26
N SER A 128 0.71 3.67 16.75
CA SER A 128 -0.44 3.28 17.56
C SER A 128 -0.61 4.19 18.78
N PRO A 129 -1.80 4.78 19.01
CA PRO A 129 -2.08 5.57 20.21
C PRO A 129 -1.90 4.82 21.53
N SER A 130 -1.82 3.48 21.48
CA SER A 130 -1.53 2.66 22.66
C SER A 130 -0.08 2.78 23.15
N ILE A 131 0.81 3.40 22.38
CA ILE A 131 2.19 3.66 22.78
C ILE A 131 2.21 4.95 23.60
N SER A 132 2.52 4.85 24.90
CA SER A 132 2.62 6.04 25.75
C SER A 132 3.74 6.98 25.27
N PRO A 133 3.64 8.30 25.52
CA PRO A 133 4.67 9.27 25.17
C PRO A 133 6.06 8.90 25.68
N GLU A 134 6.13 8.32 26.89
CA GLU A 134 7.38 7.83 27.49
C GLU A 134 7.95 6.65 26.69
N ALA A 135 7.10 5.71 26.28
CA ALA A 135 7.54 4.57 25.46
C ALA A 135 7.98 5.02 24.06
N ALA A 136 7.30 6.00 23.48
CA ALA A 136 7.70 6.62 22.21
C ALA A 136 9.07 7.33 22.35
N GLY A 137 9.30 8.07 23.44
CA GLY A 137 10.60 8.67 23.75
C GLY A 137 11.74 7.63 23.82
N LYS A 138 11.50 6.49 24.48
CA LYS A 138 12.46 5.39 24.54
C LYS A 138 12.74 4.76 23.17
N LEU A 139 11.74 4.70 22.29
CA LEU A 139 11.90 4.23 20.91
C LEU A 139 12.78 5.19 20.10
N ARG A 140 12.56 6.50 20.23
CA ARG A 140 13.40 7.55 19.60
C ARG A 140 14.85 7.43 20.04
N GLN A 141 15.11 7.35 21.34
CA GLN A 141 16.46 7.18 21.91
C GLN A 141 17.18 5.93 21.39
N LYS A 142 16.44 4.89 21.02
CA LYS A 142 16.96 3.63 20.50
C LYS A 142 17.07 3.58 18.97
N GLY A 143 16.91 4.71 18.29
CA GLY A 143 17.07 4.83 16.84
C GLY A 143 15.86 4.32 16.02
N ALA A 144 14.74 3.99 16.67
CA ALA A 144 13.47 3.83 15.98
C ALA A 144 12.85 5.23 15.88
N LEU A 145 12.99 5.86 14.74
CA LEU A 145 12.63 7.26 14.56
C LEU A 145 11.16 7.41 14.21
N ASN A 146 10.54 8.33 14.92
CA ASN A 146 9.24 8.88 14.56
C ASN A 146 9.50 10.25 13.92
N GLU A 147 9.18 10.38 12.68
CA GLU A 147 9.25 11.65 11.97
C GLU A 147 7.84 12.11 11.61
N LYS A 148 7.67 13.40 11.39
CA LYS A 148 6.42 13.91 10.81
C LYS A 148 6.21 13.28 9.44
N SER A 149 4.95 13.11 9.04
CA SER A 149 4.59 12.50 7.76
C SER A 149 5.26 13.18 6.58
N GLU A 150 5.34 14.51 6.60
CA GLU A 150 5.97 15.29 5.53
C GLU A 150 7.47 14.99 5.41
N VAL A 151 8.15 14.76 6.53
CA VAL A 151 9.58 14.38 6.52
C VAL A 151 9.77 12.98 5.95
N ALA A 152 8.93 12.03 6.38
CA ALA A 152 8.96 10.67 5.85
C ALA A 152 8.67 10.64 4.34
N ASP A 153 7.71 11.45 3.89
CA ASP A 153 7.37 11.58 2.48
C ASP A 153 8.50 12.22 1.66
N SER A 154 9.17 13.24 2.19
CA SER A 154 10.34 13.84 1.54
C SER A 154 11.49 12.83 1.39
N ILE A 155 11.80 12.06 2.44
CA ILE A 155 12.82 10.99 2.40
C ILE A 155 12.48 9.95 1.33
N PHE A 156 11.19 9.60 1.20
CA PHE A 156 10.73 8.65 0.19
C PHE A 156 10.83 9.22 -1.23
N ILE A 157 10.39 10.45 -1.44
CA ILE A 157 10.43 11.13 -2.75
C ILE A 157 11.86 11.35 -3.22
N GLU A 158 12.77 11.74 -2.32
CA GLU A 158 14.17 11.96 -2.61
C GLU A 158 14.93 10.64 -2.88
N GLY A 159 14.38 9.53 -2.49
CA GLY A 159 14.97 8.20 -2.70
C GLY A 159 16.28 8.03 -1.91
N GLU A 160 16.31 8.47 -0.65
CA GLU A 160 17.49 8.42 0.20
C GLU A 160 17.99 6.98 0.38
N ALA A 161 19.26 6.77 0.10
CA ALA A 161 19.87 5.44 0.14
C ALA A 161 19.94 4.88 1.57
N GLY A 162 19.66 3.60 1.73
CA GLY A 162 19.71 2.95 3.05
C GLY A 162 18.54 3.34 3.97
N THR A 163 17.47 3.93 3.43
CA THR A 163 16.29 4.30 4.19
C THR A 163 15.05 3.55 3.71
N ALA A 164 14.07 3.45 4.58
CA ALA A 164 12.74 2.98 4.29
C ALA A 164 11.72 3.77 5.13
N VAL A 165 10.49 3.89 4.66
CA VAL A 165 9.43 4.61 5.34
C VAL A 165 8.25 3.72 5.66
N SER A 166 7.55 4.03 6.74
CA SER A 166 6.27 3.43 7.05
C SER A 166 5.17 4.01 6.17
N TYR A 167 4.17 3.20 5.88
CA TYR A 167 2.94 3.63 5.26
C TYR A 167 1.76 2.86 5.85
N LEU A 168 0.89 3.58 6.56
CA LEU A 168 -0.33 3.07 7.16
C LEU A 168 -1.54 3.49 6.33
N ILE A 169 -2.36 2.52 5.98
CA ILE A 169 -3.65 2.76 5.34
C ILE A 169 -4.74 2.25 6.26
N SER A 170 -5.60 3.16 6.67
CA SER A 170 -6.72 2.90 7.57
C SER A 170 -7.94 3.70 7.13
N PRO A 171 -9.18 3.25 7.41
CA PRO A 171 -10.34 4.12 7.31
C PRO A 171 -10.14 5.42 8.10
N ALA A 172 -10.74 6.52 7.65
CA ALA A 172 -10.65 7.81 8.33
C ALA A 172 -11.21 7.76 9.76
N PHE A 173 -12.26 6.98 9.95
CA PHE A 173 -12.90 6.72 11.24
C PHE A 173 -12.86 5.21 11.49
N PRO A 174 -11.73 4.69 12.00
CA PRO A 174 -11.59 3.27 12.23
C PRO A 174 -12.45 2.83 13.42
N GLU A 175 -13.08 1.68 13.29
CA GLU A 175 -13.89 1.05 14.32
C GLU A 175 -13.48 -0.42 14.48
N LYS A 176 -13.98 -1.09 15.51
CA LYS A 176 -13.78 -2.53 15.67
C LYS A 176 -14.27 -3.27 14.44
N GLY A 177 -13.38 -4.07 13.84
CA GLY A 177 -13.66 -4.80 12.60
C GLY A 177 -13.14 -4.10 11.33
N SER A 178 -12.77 -2.82 11.41
CA SER A 178 -12.09 -2.12 10.31
C SER A 178 -10.78 -2.82 9.95
N VAL A 179 -10.45 -2.76 8.66
CA VAL A 179 -9.18 -3.31 8.16
C VAL A 179 -8.19 -2.19 7.92
N CYS A 180 -6.99 -2.35 8.44
CA CYS A 180 -5.86 -1.51 8.10
C CYS A 180 -4.73 -2.30 7.45
N TRP A 181 -3.90 -1.59 6.70
CA TRP A 181 -2.70 -2.11 6.07
C TRP A 181 -1.50 -1.35 6.56
N LYS A 182 -0.45 -2.07 6.90
CA LYS A 182 0.82 -1.54 7.36
C LYS A 182 1.91 -1.97 6.41
N MET A 183 2.65 -1.04 5.87
CA MET A 183 3.74 -1.31 4.94
C MET A 183 5.01 -0.58 5.39
N ILE A 184 6.16 -1.15 5.04
CA ILE A 184 7.46 -0.49 5.09
C ILE A 184 8.10 -0.69 3.73
N ILE A 185 8.40 0.42 3.07
CA ILE A 185 8.87 0.46 1.70
C ILE A 185 10.23 1.16 1.67
N ASN A 186 11.21 0.56 0.99
CA ASN A 186 12.52 1.18 0.78
C ASN A 186 12.37 2.45 -0.04
N SER A 187 12.98 3.54 0.39
CA SER A 187 12.82 4.85 -0.25
C SER A 187 13.45 4.89 -1.64
N ARG A 188 14.55 4.16 -1.87
CA ARG A 188 15.28 4.20 -3.14
C ARG A 188 14.91 3.09 -4.11
N THR A 189 14.77 1.87 -3.59
CA THR A 189 14.54 0.69 -4.44
C THR A 189 13.06 0.33 -4.58
N HIS A 190 12.19 0.96 -3.78
CA HIS A 190 10.77 0.65 -3.62
C HIS A 190 10.50 -0.81 -3.24
N GLU A 191 11.51 -1.52 -2.70
CA GLU A 191 11.31 -2.87 -2.18
C GLU A 191 10.39 -2.85 -0.96
N LEU A 192 9.44 -3.77 -0.94
CA LEU A 192 8.51 -3.97 0.18
C LEU A 192 9.19 -4.78 1.28
N HIS A 193 9.53 -4.15 2.40
CA HIS A 193 10.17 -4.82 3.55
C HIS A 193 9.17 -5.39 4.57
N TYR A 194 7.97 -4.85 4.58
CA TYR A 194 6.90 -5.29 5.47
C TYR A 194 5.55 -5.00 4.84
N MET A 195 4.64 -5.96 4.99
CA MET A 195 3.24 -5.81 4.63
C MET A 195 2.39 -6.64 5.57
N LYS A 196 1.44 -6.01 6.22
CA LYS A 196 0.51 -6.68 7.12
C LYS A 196 -0.89 -6.11 6.93
N LYS A 197 -1.83 -7.00 6.69
CA LYS A 197 -3.26 -6.73 6.82
C LYS A 197 -3.68 -7.02 8.26
N GLU A 198 -4.38 -6.12 8.90
CA GLU A 198 -4.85 -6.27 10.28
C GLU A 198 -6.33 -5.89 10.39
N VAL A 199 -7.10 -6.75 11.08
CA VAL A 199 -8.46 -6.42 11.50
C VAL A 199 -8.39 -5.79 12.88
N LEU A 200 -8.87 -4.56 12.99
CA LEU A 200 -8.81 -3.80 14.24
C LEU A 200 -9.71 -4.39 15.31
N LYS A 201 -9.19 -4.46 16.52
CA LYS A 201 -9.93 -4.88 17.71
C LYS A 201 -10.60 -3.72 18.45
N GLY A 202 -10.29 -2.50 18.09
CA GLY A 202 -10.78 -1.24 18.66
C GLY A 202 -10.88 -0.16 17.58
N GLU A 203 -10.85 1.09 17.99
CA GLU A 203 -11.10 2.28 17.18
C GLU A 203 -9.81 2.97 16.70
N SER A 204 -8.66 2.33 16.84
CA SER A 204 -7.39 2.93 16.44
C SER A 204 -6.52 1.98 15.64
N ALA A 205 -5.93 2.51 14.57
CA ALA A 205 -4.89 1.86 13.78
C ALA A 205 -3.52 2.43 14.14
N GLY A 206 -2.46 1.73 13.78
CA GLY A 206 -1.09 2.23 13.92
C GLY A 206 -0.07 1.14 14.15
N PHE A 207 1.19 1.47 13.91
CA PHE A 207 2.31 0.58 14.21
C PHE A 207 2.49 0.41 15.71
N THR A 208 2.48 -0.81 16.18
CA THR A 208 2.69 -1.14 17.60
C THR A 208 4.16 -1.05 17.97
N LYS A 209 4.45 -0.90 19.28
CA LYS A 209 5.82 -0.95 19.81
C LYS A 209 6.59 -2.20 19.37
N GLY A 210 5.91 -3.36 19.33
CA GLY A 210 6.51 -4.61 18.91
C GLY A 210 6.86 -4.63 17.42
N GLU A 211 6.02 -4.02 16.57
CA GLU A 211 6.30 -3.89 15.14
C GLU A 211 7.47 -2.93 14.89
N ILE A 212 7.47 -1.76 15.51
CA ILE A 212 8.56 -0.77 15.39
C ILE A 212 9.90 -1.38 15.85
N SER A 213 9.89 -2.14 16.93
CA SER A 213 11.11 -2.75 17.47
C SER A 213 11.77 -3.80 16.57
N LYS A 214 11.04 -4.37 15.61
CA LYS A 214 11.58 -5.32 14.62
C LYS A 214 12.47 -4.64 13.57
N PHE A 215 12.35 -3.34 13.43
CA PHE A 215 13.03 -2.55 12.38
C PHE A 215 14.11 -1.61 12.93
N ARG A 216 14.73 -2.01 14.01
CA ARG A 216 15.89 -1.31 14.60
C ARG A 216 17.19 -1.65 13.87
#